data_ee8a7fdee9c5e7f955ee891f0a9dd7e7
#
_entry.id   ee8a7fdee9c5e7f955ee891f0a9dd7e7
#
_cell.length_a   1.000
_cell.length_b   1.000
_cell.length_c   1.000
_cell.angle_alpha   90.00
_cell.angle_beta   90.00
_cell.angle_gamma   90.00
#
_symmetry.space_group_name_H-M   'P 1'
#
loop_
_entity.id
_entity.type
_entity.pdbx_description
1 polymer ?
#
loop_
_entity_poly.entity_id
_entity_poly.type
_entity_poly.pdbx_seq_one_letter_code
_entity_poly.pdbx_strand_id
1 'polypeptide(L)'
;MATNPPRVGVLFETDFYEQEIFYYLHRFAEEGFELRLLSRLWGNEMLTFKGHEYQIPMDCRYSFEHMSDQELASYAAIIVPAGVVADRLRYTEDVNQIPPATQFLARAFGNPRIIKGIICHGLWLVAPKPELVRGRRLTTHNNLLGDAKAYGAHYVDEDLVVDGDLVTARTGGHCHLFARQIIEMIHANLGTTAQAGSRRAAALAATV
;
A
#
# COMPACT_ATOMS: atom_id res chain seq x y z
N MET A 1 15.59 23.68 -4.93
CA MET A 1 14.88 23.20 -3.71
C MET A 1 14.96 21.69 -3.73
N ALA A 2 15.50 21.06 -2.69
CA ALA A 2 15.48 19.59 -2.62
C ALA A 2 14.03 19.13 -2.54
N THR A 3 13.58 18.38 -3.53
CA THR A 3 12.26 17.71 -3.49
C THR A 3 12.34 16.63 -2.43
N ASN A 4 11.36 16.58 -1.53
CA ASN A 4 11.28 15.47 -0.57
C ASN A 4 11.23 14.14 -1.33
N PRO A 5 11.90 13.09 -0.83
CA PRO A 5 11.86 11.78 -1.47
C PRO A 5 10.42 11.25 -1.55
N PRO A 6 10.08 10.49 -2.59
CA PRO A 6 8.80 9.79 -2.65
C PRO A 6 8.60 8.92 -1.41
N ARG A 7 7.40 8.95 -0.86
CA ARG A 7 7.07 8.21 0.36
C ARG A 7 6.23 6.99 0.03
N VAL A 8 6.60 5.84 0.58
CA VAL A 8 5.86 4.57 0.47
C VAL A 8 5.41 4.14 1.86
N GLY A 9 4.11 3.97 2.06
CA GLY A 9 3.54 3.44 3.29
C GLY A 9 3.29 1.94 3.17
N VAL A 10 3.75 1.17 4.13
CA VAL A 10 3.45 -0.27 4.24
C VAL A 10 2.66 -0.50 5.51
N LEU A 11 1.44 -1.02 5.39
CA LEU A 11 0.64 -1.40 6.55
C LEU A 11 1.35 -2.50 7.35
N PHE A 12 1.36 -2.39 8.66
CA PHE A 12 2.25 -3.18 9.48
C PHE A 12 1.60 -3.59 10.80
N GLU A 13 1.75 -4.86 11.18
CA GLU A 13 1.24 -5.42 12.43
C GLU A 13 1.99 -6.73 12.73
N THR A 14 1.83 -7.28 13.93
CA THR A 14 2.38 -8.59 14.33
C THR A 14 2.06 -9.69 13.29
N ASP A 15 2.94 -10.66 13.19
CA ASP A 15 2.94 -11.73 12.20
C ASP A 15 3.14 -11.23 10.75
N PHE A 16 3.88 -10.13 10.58
CA PHE A 16 4.33 -9.70 9.27
C PHE A 16 5.27 -10.72 8.63
N TYR A 17 5.26 -10.82 7.31
CA TYR A 17 6.15 -11.69 6.54
C TYR A 17 7.53 -11.03 6.45
N GLU A 18 8.51 -11.52 7.23
CA GLU A 18 9.79 -10.85 7.46
C GLU A 18 10.61 -10.67 6.19
N GLN A 19 10.66 -11.71 5.33
CA GLN A 19 11.41 -11.65 4.08
C GLN A 19 10.90 -10.53 3.16
N GLU A 20 9.58 -10.34 3.09
CA GLU A 20 8.95 -9.27 2.31
C GLU A 20 9.30 -7.90 2.87
N ILE A 21 9.12 -7.70 4.19
CA ILE A 21 9.35 -6.41 4.83
C ILE A 21 10.83 -6.01 4.74
N PHE A 22 11.77 -6.94 4.99
CA PHE A 22 13.19 -6.65 4.82
C PHE A 22 13.57 -6.34 3.37
N TYR A 23 12.98 -7.05 2.40
CA TYR A 23 13.17 -6.73 1.00
C TYR A 23 12.70 -5.30 0.69
N TYR A 24 11.52 -4.90 1.16
CA TYR A 24 11.01 -3.55 0.93
C TYR A 24 11.88 -2.47 1.57
N LEU A 25 12.35 -2.67 2.80
CA LEU A 25 13.23 -1.73 3.50
C LEU A 25 14.49 -1.41 2.68
N HIS A 26 15.11 -2.43 2.07
CA HIS A 26 16.29 -2.24 1.25
C HIS A 26 15.94 -1.75 -0.16
N ARG A 27 14.98 -2.36 -0.80
CA ARG A 27 14.68 -2.11 -2.21
C ARG A 27 14.15 -0.70 -2.47
N PHE A 28 13.26 -0.18 -1.62
CA PHE A 28 12.79 1.20 -1.75
C PHE A 28 13.87 2.22 -1.36
N ALA A 29 14.73 1.89 -0.39
CA ALA A 29 15.87 2.74 -0.01
C ALA A 29 16.89 2.87 -1.15
N GLU A 30 17.17 1.81 -1.93
CA GLU A 30 18.03 1.86 -3.12
C GLU A 30 17.52 2.86 -4.16
N GLU A 31 16.20 3.03 -4.29
CA GLU A 31 15.58 4.02 -5.18
C GLU A 31 15.53 5.44 -4.58
N GLY A 32 16.04 5.61 -3.36
CA GLY A 32 15.97 6.88 -2.63
C GLY A 32 14.57 7.22 -2.12
N PHE A 33 13.69 6.23 -1.94
CA PHE A 33 12.34 6.43 -1.41
C PHE A 33 12.33 6.32 0.12
N GLU A 34 11.46 7.10 0.77
CA GLU A 34 11.21 7.00 2.21
C GLU A 34 10.13 5.93 2.46
N LEU A 35 10.50 4.78 3.03
CA LEU A 35 9.53 3.77 3.45
C LEU A 35 9.10 4.01 4.89
N ARG A 36 7.79 4.00 5.14
CA ARG A 36 7.18 4.09 6.47
C ARG A 36 6.32 2.87 6.76
N LEU A 37 6.61 2.19 7.86
CA LEU A 37 5.72 1.17 8.42
C LEU A 37 4.58 1.88 9.14
N LEU A 38 3.34 1.58 8.76
CA LEU A 38 2.13 2.25 9.24
C LEU A 38 1.24 1.26 10.00
N SER A 39 0.89 1.55 11.24
CA SER A 39 0.01 0.69 12.01
C SER A 39 -1.04 1.48 12.78
N ARG A 40 -1.92 0.75 13.45
CA ARG A 40 -2.75 1.28 14.53
C ARG A 40 -1.90 1.27 15.80
N LEU A 41 -1.57 2.46 16.32
CA LEU A 41 -0.71 2.57 17.49
C LEU A 41 -1.48 2.71 18.80
N TRP A 42 -2.83 2.75 18.75
CA TRP A 42 -3.68 2.80 19.94
C TRP A 42 -3.35 3.97 20.89
N GLY A 43 -2.93 5.09 20.32
CA GLY A 43 -2.51 6.28 21.08
C GLY A 43 -1.09 6.22 21.64
N ASN A 44 -0.32 5.16 21.36
CA ASN A 44 1.09 5.08 21.74
C ASN A 44 1.97 5.79 20.69
N GLU A 45 3.14 6.25 21.11
CA GLU A 45 4.15 6.84 20.20
C GLU A 45 4.84 5.77 19.34
N MET A 46 4.90 4.55 19.82
CA MET A 46 5.56 3.43 19.19
C MET A 46 4.99 2.12 19.71
N LEU A 47 4.89 1.12 18.83
CA LEU A 47 4.67 -0.28 19.19
C LEU A 47 5.73 -1.15 18.53
N THR A 48 6.09 -2.24 19.20
CA THR A 48 7.01 -3.26 18.66
C THR A 48 6.19 -4.47 18.25
N PHE A 49 6.25 -4.83 16.98
CA PHE A 49 5.61 -6.00 16.40
C PHE A 49 6.64 -7.10 16.14
N LYS A 50 6.20 -8.35 16.10
CA LYS A 50 7.07 -9.51 15.82
C LYS A 50 6.68 -10.14 14.49
N GLY A 51 7.68 -10.54 13.74
CA GLY A 51 7.50 -11.26 12.50
C GLY A 51 6.97 -12.68 12.68
N HIS A 52 6.52 -13.29 11.60
CA HIS A 52 5.92 -14.62 11.62
C HIS A 52 6.98 -15.75 11.59
N GLU A 53 7.99 -15.62 10.71
CA GLU A 53 8.95 -16.69 10.44
C GLU A 53 10.02 -16.82 11.53
N TYR A 54 10.62 -15.70 11.91
CA TYR A 54 11.79 -15.65 12.77
C TYR A 54 11.55 -14.93 14.10
N GLN A 55 10.33 -14.41 14.31
CA GLN A 55 9.93 -13.64 15.50
C GLN A 55 10.81 -12.41 15.75
N ILE A 56 11.36 -11.83 14.68
CA ILE A 56 12.21 -10.63 14.78
C ILE A 56 11.35 -9.45 15.22
N PRO A 57 11.69 -8.75 16.31
CA PRO A 57 10.97 -7.56 16.74
C PRO A 57 11.32 -6.37 15.85
N MET A 58 10.31 -5.59 15.44
CA MET A 58 10.47 -4.33 14.71
C MET A 58 9.56 -3.26 15.27
N ASP A 59 10.12 -2.05 15.41
CA ASP A 59 9.38 -0.89 15.89
C ASP A 59 8.58 -0.23 14.76
N CYS A 60 7.34 0.15 15.08
CA CYS A 60 6.49 0.97 14.25
C CYS A 60 6.17 2.28 14.99
N ARG A 61 6.43 3.43 14.33
CA ARG A 61 6.28 4.78 14.91
C ARG A 61 5.28 5.66 14.15
N TYR A 62 4.73 5.17 13.05
CA TYR A 62 3.78 5.93 12.25
C TYR A 62 2.39 5.33 12.37
N SER A 63 1.43 6.17 12.78
CA SER A 63 0.03 5.78 12.87
C SER A 63 -0.75 6.27 11.65
N PHE A 64 -1.64 5.43 11.13
CA PHE A 64 -2.63 5.86 10.14
C PHE A 64 -3.89 6.44 10.79
N GLU A 65 -4.10 6.30 12.11
CA GLU A 65 -5.38 6.61 12.79
C GLU A 65 -5.80 8.06 12.65
N HIS A 66 -4.83 8.97 12.75
CA HIS A 66 -5.08 10.42 12.69
C HIS A 66 -4.42 11.09 11.49
N MET A 67 -3.98 10.30 10.52
CA MET A 67 -3.34 10.82 9.31
C MET A 67 -4.35 11.68 8.53
N SER A 68 -4.02 12.94 8.29
CA SER A 68 -4.84 13.84 7.47
C SER A 68 -4.85 13.42 6.00
N ASP A 69 -5.85 13.87 5.23
CA ASP A 69 -5.87 13.62 3.78
C ASP A 69 -4.71 14.31 3.06
N GLN A 70 -4.24 15.45 3.56
CA GLN A 70 -3.07 16.12 3.04
C GLN A 70 -1.79 15.29 3.26
N GLU A 71 -1.63 14.70 4.43
CA GLU A 71 -0.51 13.81 4.71
C GLU A 71 -0.60 12.53 3.88
N LEU A 72 -1.77 11.88 3.82
CA LEU A 72 -1.99 10.70 2.99
C LEU A 72 -1.67 10.99 1.51
N ALA A 73 -2.07 12.15 0.98
CA ALA A 73 -1.76 12.56 -0.39
C ALA A 73 -0.27 12.78 -0.67
N SER A 74 0.58 12.83 0.36
CA SER A 74 2.04 12.90 0.22
C SER A 74 2.71 11.54 -0.03
N TYR A 75 1.95 10.43 0.10
CA TYR A 75 2.44 9.09 -0.22
C TYR A 75 2.29 8.80 -1.71
N ALA A 76 3.33 8.26 -2.32
CA ALA A 76 3.30 7.78 -3.70
C ALA A 76 2.61 6.40 -3.81
N ALA A 77 2.73 5.58 -2.76
CA ALA A 77 2.09 4.27 -2.68
C ALA A 77 1.69 3.91 -1.25
N ILE A 78 0.60 3.14 -1.12
CA ILE A 78 0.20 2.44 0.12
C ILE A 78 0.15 0.95 -0.19
N ILE A 79 0.84 0.15 0.62
CA ILE A 79 1.00 -1.29 0.44
C ILE A 79 0.31 -2.02 1.60
N VAL A 80 -0.52 -3.00 1.26
CA VAL A 80 -1.04 -4.02 2.17
C VAL A 80 -0.21 -5.28 1.95
N PRO A 81 0.65 -5.67 2.91
CA PRO A 81 1.63 -6.74 2.73
C PRO A 81 1.00 -8.13 2.81
N ALA A 82 1.82 -9.14 2.52
CA ALA A 82 1.49 -10.55 2.68
C ALA A 82 1.37 -10.97 4.15
N GLY A 83 1.03 -12.22 4.35
CA GLY A 83 0.87 -12.81 5.69
C GLY A 83 -0.47 -12.46 6.31
N VAL A 84 -0.52 -12.42 7.64
CA VAL A 84 -1.75 -12.22 8.41
C VAL A 84 -1.95 -10.79 8.90
N VAL A 85 -1.10 -9.85 8.48
CA VAL A 85 -1.21 -8.42 8.82
C VAL A 85 -2.60 -7.86 8.53
N ALA A 86 -3.15 -8.18 7.36
CA ALA A 86 -4.49 -7.75 6.96
C ALA A 86 -5.59 -8.26 7.91
N ASP A 87 -5.48 -9.49 8.38
CA ASP A 87 -6.42 -10.05 9.34
C ASP A 87 -6.37 -9.32 10.67
N ARG A 88 -5.16 -9.09 11.19
CA ARG A 88 -4.97 -8.36 12.45
C ARG A 88 -5.46 -6.91 12.37
N LEU A 89 -5.19 -6.23 11.28
CA LEU A 89 -5.62 -4.84 11.07
C LEU A 89 -7.12 -4.68 10.81
N ARG A 90 -7.85 -5.78 10.51
CA ARG A 90 -9.32 -5.77 10.40
C ARG A 90 -10.02 -5.70 11.75
N TYR A 91 -9.31 -5.75 12.84
CA TYR A 91 -9.93 -5.65 14.17
C TYR A 91 -10.60 -4.28 14.37
N THR A 92 -11.78 -4.32 14.94
CA THR A 92 -12.52 -3.15 15.43
C THR A 92 -13.23 -3.52 16.74
N GLU A 93 -13.31 -2.58 17.65
CA GLU A 93 -13.99 -2.77 18.94
C GLU A 93 -15.52 -2.84 18.79
N ASP A 94 -16.06 -2.11 17.82
CA ASP A 94 -17.46 -2.13 17.47
C ASP A 94 -17.64 -2.83 16.12
N VAL A 95 -18.27 -3.99 16.15
CA VAL A 95 -18.50 -4.83 14.95
C VAL A 95 -19.40 -4.15 13.90
N ASN A 96 -20.12 -3.08 14.26
CA ASN A 96 -20.93 -2.31 13.33
C ASN A 96 -20.13 -1.21 12.60
N GLN A 97 -18.86 -1.02 12.96
CA GLN A 97 -18.00 -0.02 12.34
C GLN A 97 -17.03 -0.66 11.35
N ILE A 98 -16.69 0.08 10.32
CA ILE A 98 -15.61 -0.30 9.40
C ILE A 98 -14.28 -0.19 10.16
N PRO A 99 -13.42 -1.21 10.13
CA PRO A 99 -12.11 -1.16 10.79
C PRO A 99 -11.28 0.05 10.37
N PRO A 100 -10.55 0.70 11.30
CA PRO A 100 -9.77 1.90 10.99
C PRO A 100 -8.78 1.73 9.84
N ALA A 101 -8.10 0.57 9.72
CA ALA A 101 -7.19 0.29 8.63
C ALA A 101 -7.91 0.17 7.27
N THR A 102 -9.12 -0.40 7.25
CA THR A 102 -9.94 -0.45 6.03
C THR A 102 -10.44 0.95 5.64
N GLN A 103 -10.81 1.79 6.62
CA GLN A 103 -11.17 3.19 6.35
C GLN A 103 -9.98 3.97 5.79
N PHE A 104 -8.78 3.80 6.35
CA PHE A 104 -7.56 4.40 5.84
C PHE A 104 -7.28 3.95 4.39
N LEU A 105 -7.35 2.64 4.13
CA LEU A 105 -7.16 2.10 2.77
C LEU A 105 -8.21 2.67 1.79
N ALA A 106 -9.47 2.79 2.22
CA ALA A 106 -10.52 3.38 1.39
C ALA A 106 -10.22 4.84 1.02
N ARG A 107 -9.66 5.62 1.93
CA ARG A 107 -9.19 6.99 1.64
C ARG A 107 -8.07 7.00 0.59
N ALA A 108 -7.13 6.04 0.67
CA ALA A 108 -6.09 5.89 -0.35
C ALA A 108 -6.70 5.52 -1.72
N PHE A 109 -7.71 4.65 -1.77
CA PHE A 109 -8.44 4.32 -3.00
C PHE A 109 -9.17 5.53 -3.60
N GLY A 110 -9.62 6.46 -2.77
CA GLY A 110 -10.22 7.74 -3.23
C GLY A 110 -9.25 8.68 -3.94
N ASN A 111 -7.94 8.43 -3.86
CA ASN A 111 -6.91 9.25 -4.53
C ASN A 111 -6.18 8.43 -5.61
N PRO A 112 -6.48 8.66 -6.91
CA PRO A 112 -5.88 7.89 -8.01
C PRO A 112 -4.37 8.16 -8.21
N ARG A 113 -3.79 9.17 -7.55
CA ARG A 113 -2.35 9.42 -7.59
C ARG A 113 -1.56 8.50 -6.67
N ILE A 114 -2.21 7.93 -5.66
CA ILE A 114 -1.60 6.96 -4.75
C ILE A 114 -1.70 5.59 -5.41
N ILE A 115 -0.59 4.89 -5.56
CA ILE A 115 -0.57 3.50 -6.01
C ILE A 115 -1.02 2.63 -4.85
N LYS A 116 -2.03 1.77 -5.07
CA LYS A 116 -2.46 0.77 -4.09
C LYS A 116 -1.80 -0.55 -4.41
N GLY A 117 -0.95 -1.01 -3.51
CA GLY A 117 -0.33 -2.33 -3.59
C GLY A 117 -1.03 -3.31 -2.65
N ILE A 118 -1.49 -4.45 -3.13
CA ILE A 118 -2.08 -5.51 -2.30
C ILE A 118 -1.48 -6.85 -2.71
N ILE A 119 -0.81 -7.53 -1.77
CA ILE A 119 -0.14 -8.78 -2.08
C ILE A 119 -0.65 -9.93 -1.20
N CYS A 120 -0.84 -11.11 -1.80
CA CYS A 120 -1.14 -12.35 -1.09
C CYS A 120 -2.43 -12.25 -0.25
N HIS A 121 -2.35 -12.52 1.05
CA HIS A 121 -3.46 -12.39 2.00
C HIS A 121 -3.81 -10.94 2.35
N GLY A 122 -3.05 -9.96 1.87
CA GLY A 122 -3.39 -8.54 2.00
C GLY A 122 -4.80 -8.19 1.49
N LEU A 123 -5.34 -8.99 0.56
CA LEU A 123 -6.70 -8.82 0.05
C LEU A 123 -7.78 -8.88 1.16
N TRP A 124 -7.53 -9.56 2.27
CA TRP A 124 -8.49 -9.60 3.38
C TRP A 124 -8.83 -8.23 3.98
N LEU A 125 -7.93 -7.25 3.84
CA LEU A 125 -8.18 -5.91 4.39
C LEU A 125 -9.35 -5.20 3.70
N VAL A 126 -9.70 -5.58 2.47
CA VAL A 126 -10.84 -4.98 1.76
C VAL A 126 -12.18 -5.64 2.10
N ALA A 127 -12.20 -6.77 2.80
CA ALA A 127 -13.42 -7.52 3.10
C ALA A 127 -14.55 -6.65 3.70
N PRO A 128 -14.29 -5.70 4.62
CA PRO A 128 -15.33 -4.82 5.17
C PRO A 128 -15.85 -3.76 4.16
N LYS A 129 -15.12 -3.54 3.05
CA LYS A 129 -15.47 -2.61 1.96
C LYS A 129 -15.12 -3.21 0.60
N PRO A 130 -15.80 -4.30 0.19
CA PRO A 130 -15.45 -5.04 -1.04
C PRO A 130 -15.62 -4.20 -2.31
N GLU A 131 -16.40 -3.12 -2.25
CA GLU A 131 -16.55 -2.17 -3.37
C GLU A 131 -15.24 -1.53 -3.81
N LEU A 132 -14.19 -1.50 -2.98
CA LEU A 132 -12.87 -0.98 -3.33
C LEU A 132 -12.21 -1.74 -4.49
N VAL A 133 -12.53 -3.02 -4.62
CA VAL A 133 -11.96 -3.88 -5.67
C VAL A 133 -13.01 -4.43 -6.65
N ARG A 134 -14.28 -4.04 -6.50
CA ARG A 134 -15.35 -4.49 -7.38
C ARG A 134 -15.08 -4.07 -8.82
N GLY A 135 -15.13 -5.03 -9.73
CA GLY A 135 -14.86 -4.82 -11.16
C GLY A 135 -13.39 -4.63 -11.50
N ARG A 136 -12.48 -4.59 -10.51
CA ARG A 136 -11.04 -4.46 -10.74
C ARG A 136 -10.43 -5.81 -11.12
N ARG A 137 -9.46 -5.80 -12.02
CA ARG A 137 -8.61 -6.98 -12.30
C ARG A 137 -7.58 -7.11 -11.19
N LEU A 138 -7.44 -8.30 -10.62
CA LEU A 138 -6.46 -8.55 -9.56
C LEU A 138 -6.04 -10.02 -9.50
N THR A 139 -4.91 -10.26 -8.85
CA THR A 139 -4.50 -11.59 -8.36
C THR A 139 -4.34 -11.56 -6.85
N THR A 140 -4.36 -12.71 -6.22
CA THR A 140 -4.21 -12.90 -4.78
C THR A 140 -3.76 -14.33 -4.50
N HIS A 141 -3.48 -14.66 -3.25
CA HIS A 141 -3.18 -16.03 -2.87
C HIS A 141 -4.30 -16.98 -3.30
N ASN A 142 -3.95 -18.18 -3.76
CA ASN A 142 -4.92 -19.15 -4.29
C ASN A 142 -6.06 -19.46 -3.30
N ASN A 143 -5.78 -19.43 -2.00
CA ASN A 143 -6.80 -19.64 -0.96
C ASN A 143 -7.89 -18.56 -0.97
N LEU A 144 -7.59 -17.37 -1.50
CA LEU A 144 -8.50 -16.21 -1.52
C LEU A 144 -9.22 -16.04 -2.87
N LEU A 145 -9.16 -17.03 -3.75
CA LEU A 145 -9.91 -16.99 -5.02
C LEU A 145 -11.42 -16.81 -4.77
N GLY A 146 -11.95 -17.50 -3.76
CA GLY A 146 -13.34 -17.35 -3.36
C GLY A 146 -13.66 -15.95 -2.87
N ASP A 147 -12.79 -15.37 -2.05
CA ASP A 147 -12.91 -14.01 -1.52
C ASP A 147 -12.89 -12.97 -2.65
N ALA A 148 -11.93 -13.07 -3.57
CA ALA A 148 -11.82 -12.17 -4.71
C ALA A 148 -13.12 -12.15 -5.55
N LYS A 149 -13.69 -13.33 -5.81
CA LYS A 149 -14.98 -13.48 -6.50
C LYS A 149 -16.14 -12.90 -5.70
N ALA A 150 -16.18 -13.15 -4.40
CA ALA A 150 -17.23 -12.64 -3.51
C ALA A 150 -17.20 -11.10 -3.42
N TYR A 151 -16.00 -10.49 -3.50
CA TYR A 151 -15.83 -9.03 -3.54
C TYR A 151 -16.21 -8.43 -4.91
N GLY A 152 -16.50 -9.28 -5.90
CA GLY A 152 -16.86 -8.85 -7.26
C GLY A 152 -15.67 -8.40 -8.10
N ALA A 153 -14.47 -8.83 -7.75
CA ALA A 153 -13.26 -8.58 -8.53
C ALA A 153 -13.15 -9.59 -9.70
N HIS A 154 -12.41 -9.20 -10.75
CA HIS A 154 -12.03 -10.07 -11.85
C HIS A 154 -10.67 -10.70 -11.54
N TYR A 155 -10.68 -11.91 -10.97
CA TYR A 155 -9.46 -12.65 -10.68
C TYR A 155 -8.73 -13.01 -11.97
N VAL A 156 -7.43 -12.77 -11.99
CA VAL A 156 -6.49 -13.12 -13.07
C VAL A 156 -5.45 -14.09 -12.53
N ASP A 157 -5.27 -15.23 -13.20
CA ASP A 157 -4.34 -16.27 -12.78
C ASP A 157 -2.91 -15.96 -13.24
N GLU A 158 -2.35 -14.89 -12.69
CA GLU A 158 -0.99 -14.42 -12.93
C GLU A 158 -0.30 -14.12 -11.60
N ASP A 159 1.03 -14.06 -11.57
CA ASP A 159 1.80 -13.78 -10.37
C ASP A 159 1.75 -12.29 -9.98
N LEU A 160 1.56 -11.42 -10.97
CA LEU A 160 1.44 -9.97 -10.82
C LEU A 160 0.36 -9.44 -11.75
N VAL A 161 -0.54 -8.61 -11.24
CA VAL A 161 -1.57 -7.92 -12.04
C VAL A 161 -1.56 -6.44 -11.72
N VAL A 162 -1.59 -5.63 -12.78
CA VAL A 162 -1.75 -4.17 -12.71
C VAL A 162 -3.10 -3.81 -13.31
N ASP A 163 -3.86 -3.00 -12.59
CA ASP A 163 -5.11 -2.43 -13.05
C ASP A 163 -5.19 -0.96 -12.64
N GLY A 164 -4.78 -0.07 -13.56
CA GLY A 164 -4.66 1.35 -13.28
C GLY A 164 -3.71 1.64 -12.11
N ASP A 165 -4.24 2.15 -11.03
CA ASP A 165 -3.51 2.47 -9.80
C ASP A 165 -3.43 1.33 -8.76
N LEU A 166 -3.97 0.16 -9.10
CA LEU A 166 -3.93 -1.04 -8.26
C LEU A 166 -2.90 -2.04 -8.80
N VAL A 167 -1.95 -2.42 -7.96
CA VAL A 167 -0.97 -3.48 -8.21
C VAL A 167 -1.25 -4.62 -7.23
N THR A 168 -1.37 -5.83 -7.74
CA THR A 168 -1.57 -7.01 -6.90
C THR A 168 -0.59 -8.12 -7.25
N ALA A 169 -0.19 -8.93 -6.25
CA ALA A 169 0.66 -10.08 -6.48
C ALA A 169 0.19 -11.31 -5.68
N ARG A 170 0.48 -12.50 -6.20
CA ARG A 170 -0.08 -13.78 -5.74
C ARG A 170 0.38 -14.18 -4.35
N THR A 171 1.67 -14.12 -4.06
CA THR A 171 2.24 -14.56 -2.77
C THR A 171 3.35 -13.64 -2.32
N GLY A 172 3.70 -13.68 -1.01
CA GLY A 172 4.85 -12.95 -0.47
C GLY A 172 6.17 -13.25 -1.21
N GLY A 173 6.34 -14.44 -1.79
CA GLY A 173 7.49 -14.79 -2.64
C GLY A 173 7.61 -13.95 -3.91
N HIS A 174 6.51 -13.33 -4.37
CA HIS A 174 6.50 -12.42 -5.53
C HIS A 174 6.73 -10.95 -5.13
N CYS A 175 7.15 -10.66 -3.89
CA CYS A 175 7.40 -9.30 -3.40
C CYS A 175 8.40 -8.53 -4.29
N HIS A 176 9.33 -9.23 -4.94
CA HIS A 176 10.33 -8.65 -5.84
C HIS A 176 9.72 -8.13 -7.17
N LEU A 177 8.76 -8.85 -7.75
CA LEU A 177 8.00 -8.39 -8.93
C LEU A 177 7.11 -7.21 -8.55
N PHE A 178 6.43 -7.34 -7.43
CA PHE A 178 5.50 -6.37 -6.89
C PHE A 178 6.16 -5.02 -6.57
N ALA A 179 7.28 -5.03 -5.83
CA ALA A 179 8.01 -3.81 -5.51
C ALA A 179 8.58 -3.14 -6.75
N ARG A 180 9.14 -3.92 -7.70
CA ARG A 180 9.64 -3.40 -8.98
C ARG A 180 8.54 -2.65 -9.74
N GLN A 181 7.37 -3.26 -9.87
CA GLN A 181 6.24 -2.64 -10.58
C GLN A 181 5.79 -1.34 -9.91
N ILE A 182 5.69 -1.31 -8.58
CA ILE A 182 5.34 -0.09 -7.84
C ILE A 182 6.38 1.00 -8.06
N ILE A 183 7.68 0.68 -8.02
CA ILE A 183 8.78 1.61 -8.26
C ILE A 183 8.69 2.21 -9.67
N GLU A 184 8.49 1.37 -10.69
CA GLU A 184 8.32 1.81 -12.08
C GLU A 184 7.16 2.80 -12.23
N MET A 185 6.02 2.51 -11.59
CA MET A 185 4.85 3.40 -11.60
C MET A 185 5.12 4.71 -10.86
N ILE A 186 5.84 4.69 -9.73
CA ILE A 186 6.22 5.91 -9.00
C ILE A 186 7.09 6.79 -9.90
N HIS A 187 8.13 6.23 -10.53
CA HIS A 187 8.99 6.98 -11.44
C HIS A 187 8.23 7.56 -12.64
N ALA A 188 7.31 6.80 -13.23
CA ALA A 188 6.45 7.28 -14.32
C ALA A 188 5.59 8.47 -13.90
N ASN A 189 4.98 8.40 -12.71
CA ASN A 189 4.17 9.48 -12.15
C ASN A 189 4.99 10.75 -11.87
N LEU A 190 6.22 10.60 -11.35
CA LEU A 190 7.14 11.71 -11.11
C LEU A 190 7.59 12.36 -12.42
N GLY A 191 7.94 11.58 -13.44
CA GLY A 191 8.30 12.06 -14.76
C GLY A 191 7.18 12.87 -15.42
N THR A 192 5.96 12.38 -15.33
CA THR A 192 4.77 13.07 -15.87
C THR A 192 4.52 14.40 -15.14
N THR A 193 4.68 14.42 -13.81
CA THR A 193 4.50 15.63 -12.99
C THR A 193 5.56 16.68 -13.32
N ALA A 194 6.82 16.29 -13.51
CA ALA A 194 7.91 17.18 -13.88
C ALA A 194 7.68 17.82 -15.26
N GLN A 195 7.23 17.03 -16.24
CA GLN A 195 6.91 17.53 -17.58
C GLN A 195 5.70 18.50 -17.57
N ALA A 196 4.67 18.21 -16.80
CA ALA A 196 3.50 19.09 -16.66
C ALA A 196 3.89 20.42 -15.99
N GLY A 197 4.75 20.38 -14.95
CA GLY A 197 5.29 21.57 -14.30
C GLY A 197 6.12 22.43 -15.25
N SER A 198 6.98 21.83 -16.08
CA SER A 198 7.81 22.53 -17.07
C SER A 198 6.95 23.21 -18.17
N ARG A 199 5.93 22.53 -18.68
CA ARG A 199 5.00 23.11 -19.68
C ARG A 199 4.21 24.28 -19.11
N ARG A 200 3.76 24.20 -17.86
CA ARG A 200 3.04 25.29 -17.18
C ARG A 200 3.94 26.49 -16.94
N ALA A 201 5.19 26.29 -16.54
CA ALA A 201 6.17 27.37 -16.39
C ALA A 201 6.49 28.03 -17.71
N ALA A 202 6.67 27.30 -18.81
CA ALA A 202 6.89 27.83 -20.15
C ALA A 202 5.68 28.61 -20.66
N ALA A 203 4.47 28.14 -20.42
CA ALA A 203 3.26 28.85 -20.80
C ALA A 203 3.09 30.20 -20.06
N LEU A 204 3.42 30.23 -18.74
CA LEU A 204 3.42 31.49 -17.98
C LEU A 204 4.49 32.49 -18.48
N ALA A 205 5.68 32.01 -18.84
CA ALA A 205 6.76 32.87 -19.37
C ALA A 205 6.48 33.41 -20.75
N ALA A 206 5.62 32.76 -21.55
CA ALA A 206 5.20 33.23 -22.88
C ALA A 206 4.04 34.24 -22.85
N THR A 207 3.48 34.50 -21.67
CA THR A 207 2.33 35.43 -21.50
C THR A 207 2.76 36.78 -20.88
N VAL A 208 4.07 36.99 -20.66
CA VAL A 208 4.71 38.23 -20.23
C VAL A 208 5.50 38.82 -21.40
#